data_dfc91f0b01f3bddabc6f6ba53142292d
#
_entry.id   dfc91f0b01f3bddabc6f6ba53142292d
#
_cell.length_a   1.000
_cell.length_b   1.000
_cell.length_c   1.000
_cell.angle_alpha   90.00
_cell.angle_beta   90.00
_cell.angle_gamma   90.00
#
_symmetry.space_group_name_H-M   'P 1'
#
loop_
_entity.id
_entity.type
_entity.pdbx_description
1 polymer ?
#
loop_
_entity_poly.entity_id
_entity_poly.type
_entity_poly.pdbx_seq_one_letter_code
_entity_poly.pdbx_strand_id
1 'polypeptide(L)'
;IGKERFEQSEPEVEGELIALEPSEIPEEYRLLFDAPILAAYQYPRGGFTLNKRLKPLNRQGSLEQVGDRAAFSTQVSNDGQAVTTATYFLKNRGQAHFEVELEKEVELWEAKVAGRRVIPITQGERILVPLPKGQNPNDPIEVSLKFAPKASDDGEFRVTLPKVGSPLLLANWNVMPD
;
A
#
# COMPACT_ATOMS: atom_id res chain seq x y z
N ILE A 1 -14.47 3.71 18.89
CA ILE A 1 -13.89 4.12 17.58
C ILE A 1 -12.77 5.08 17.92
N GLY A 2 -11.49 4.62 17.82
CA GLY A 2 -10.34 5.40 18.28
C GLY A 2 -10.14 6.71 17.49
N LYS A 3 -9.55 7.71 18.14
CA LYS A 3 -9.16 9.01 17.58
C LYS A 3 -8.35 8.91 16.27
N GLU A 4 -7.74 7.78 16.04
CA GLU A 4 -6.82 7.50 14.91
C GLU A 4 -7.52 7.18 13.59
N ARG A 5 -8.85 7.13 13.56
CA ARG A 5 -9.61 6.71 12.35
C ARG A 5 -10.26 7.84 11.56
N PHE A 6 -10.22 9.07 12.07
CA PHE A 6 -10.88 10.21 11.42
C PHE A 6 -10.01 11.46 11.48
N GLU A 7 -9.82 12.10 10.32
CA GLU A 7 -9.37 13.46 10.24
C GLU A 7 -10.56 14.37 10.57
N GLN A 8 -10.41 15.24 11.56
CA GLN A 8 -11.46 16.15 12.01
C GLN A 8 -11.20 17.54 11.41
N SER A 9 -12.19 18.10 10.73
CA SER A 9 -12.16 19.52 10.40
C SER A 9 -12.38 20.37 11.66
N GLU A 10 -11.95 21.62 11.62
CA GLU A 10 -12.42 22.59 12.59
C GLU A 10 -13.95 22.67 12.53
N PRO A 11 -14.62 22.81 13.69
CA PRO A 11 -16.08 22.91 13.71
C PRO A 11 -16.53 24.26 13.14
N GLU A 12 -17.52 24.24 12.28
CA GLU A 12 -18.27 25.43 11.90
C GLU A 12 -19.38 25.64 12.93
N VAL A 13 -19.29 26.72 13.70
CA VAL A 13 -20.19 27.02 14.82
C VAL A 13 -20.96 28.30 14.51
N GLU A 14 -22.27 28.21 14.62
CA GLU A 14 -23.16 29.40 14.69
C GLU A 14 -23.80 29.44 16.08
N GLY A 15 -23.73 30.55 16.77
CA GLY A 15 -24.20 30.73 18.14
C GLY A 15 -23.09 30.61 19.19
N GLU A 16 -23.50 30.69 20.47
CA GLU A 16 -22.56 30.61 21.60
C GLU A 16 -22.28 29.15 21.97
N LEU A 17 -21.17 28.55 21.44
CA LEU A 17 -20.65 27.26 21.84
C LEU A 17 -19.26 27.42 22.42
N ILE A 18 -19.05 26.84 23.60
CA ILE A 18 -17.75 26.82 24.28
C ILE A 18 -17.19 25.40 24.14
N ALA A 19 -16.02 25.27 23.48
CA ALA A 19 -15.33 23.99 23.41
C ALA A 19 -14.80 23.62 24.80
N LEU A 20 -15.05 22.39 25.20
CA LEU A 20 -14.56 21.80 26.47
C LEU A 20 -13.44 20.80 26.18
N GLU A 21 -12.42 20.87 27.02
CA GLU A 21 -11.43 19.78 27.07
C GLU A 21 -12.08 18.51 27.68
N PRO A 22 -11.68 17.30 27.26
CA PRO A 22 -12.24 16.06 27.79
C PRO A 22 -12.16 15.91 29.33
N SER A 23 -11.19 16.59 29.95
CA SER A 23 -11.03 16.65 31.41
C SER A 23 -12.05 17.53 32.13
N GLU A 24 -12.65 18.47 31.43
CA GLU A 24 -13.66 19.40 31.95
C GLU A 24 -15.07 18.81 31.93
N ILE A 25 -15.25 17.68 31.24
CA ILE A 25 -16.52 16.98 31.19
C ILE A 25 -16.75 16.27 32.53
N PRO A 26 -17.91 16.52 33.22
CA PRO A 26 -18.23 15.82 34.45
C PRO A 26 -18.20 14.29 34.27
N GLU A 27 -17.71 13.61 35.29
CA GLU A 27 -17.48 12.15 35.24
C GLU A 27 -18.76 11.37 34.93
N GLU A 28 -19.89 11.81 35.43
CA GLU A 28 -21.20 11.24 35.17
C GLU A 28 -21.56 11.19 33.67
N TYR A 29 -21.13 12.18 32.88
CA TYR A 29 -21.34 12.18 31.43
C TYR A 29 -20.30 11.35 30.71
N ARG A 30 -19.05 11.31 31.20
CA ARG A 30 -17.99 10.48 30.59
C ARG A 30 -18.29 8.99 30.70
N LEU A 31 -18.92 8.56 31.80
CA LEU A 31 -19.30 7.17 32.03
C LEU A 31 -20.46 6.67 31.16
N LEU A 32 -21.19 7.58 30.50
CA LEU A 32 -22.27 7.19 29.58
C LEU A 32 -21.76 6.68 28.23
N PHE A 33 -20.47 6.82 27.95
CA PHE A 33 -19.89 6.47 26.65
C PHE A 33 -18.74 5.49 26.82
N ASP A 34 -18.84 4.33 26.18
CA ASP A 34 -17.76 3.34 26.11
C ASP A 34 -16.67 3.73 25.08
N ALA A 35 -16.89 4.79 24.30
CA ALA A 35 -15.99 5.26 23.25
C ALA A 35 -15.30 6.57 23.68
N PRO A 36 -14.06 6.81 23.19
CA PRO A 36 -13.37 8.07 23.45
C PRO A 36 -14.18 9.26 22.92
N ILE A 37 -14.34 10.29 23.76
CA ILE A 37 -15.00 11.53 23.38
C ILE A 37 -14.06 12.31 22.45
N LEU A 38 -14.51 12.57 21.22
CA LEU A 38 -13.72 13.26 20.21
C LEU A 38 -13.77 14.77 20.33
N ALA A 39 -14.90 15.30 20.82
CA ALA A 39 -15.12 16.71 21.07
C ALA A 39 -16.30 16.88 22.03
N ALA A 40 -16.27 17.91 22.84
CA ALA A 40 -17.35 18.31 23.71
C ALA A 40 -17.56 19.82 23.65
N TYR A 41 -18.80 20.22 23.75
CA TYR A 41 -19.18 21.65 23.72
C TYR A 41 -20.25 21.92 24.77
N GLN A 42 -20.12 23.05 25.42
CA GLN A 42 -21.14 23.59 26.30
C GLN A 42 -21.87 24.73 25.58
N TYR A 43 -23.20 24.77 25.72
CA TYR A 43 -24.02 25.83 25.18
C TYR A 43 -24.77 26.55 26.34
N PRO A 44 -24.52 27.85 26.53
CA PRO A 44 -25.19 28.60 27.60
C PRO A 44 -26.63 28.96 27.25
N ARG A 45 -26.98 29.00 25.94
CA ARG A 45 -28.32 29.32 25.47
C ARG A 45 -28.69 28.51 24.23
N GLY A 46 -29.99 28.22 24.04
CA GLY A 46 -30.48 27.56 22.85
C GLY A 46 -30.28 28.39 21.58
N GLY A 47 -30.37 27.77 20.40
CA GLY A 47 -30.23 28.45 19.09
C GLY A 47 -28.80 28.37 18.54
N PHE A 48 -28.14 27.25 18.68
CA PHE A 48 -26.81 26.98 18.07
C PHE A 48 -26.91 25.97 16.92
N THR A 49 -26.00 26.08 15.99
CA THR A 49 -25.74 25.08 14.95
C THR A 49 -24.28 24.65 15.04
N LEU A 50 -24.02 23.33 15.05
CA LEU A 50 -22.69 22.77 15.06
C LEU A 50 -22.54 21.81 13.86
N ASN A 51 -21.72 22.21 12.90
CA ASN A 51 -21.35 21.38 11.78
C ASN A 51 -19.90 20.92 11.93
N LYS A 52 -19.68 19.63 12.07
CA LYS A 52 -18.35 19.03 12.10
C LYS A 52 -18.24 17.98 11.03
N ARG A 53 -17.26 18.14 10.13
CA ARG A 53 -16.98 17.18 9.08
C ARG A 53 -15.94 16.19 9.56
N LEU A 54 -16.32 14.94 9.58
CA LEU A 54 -15.41 13.82 9.88
C LEU A 54 -15.08 13.14 8.55
N LYS A 55 -13.82 13.20 8.14
CA LYS A 55 -13.33 12.37 7.05
C LYS A 55 -12.77 11.09 7.66
N PRO A 56 -13.26 9.90 7.25
CA PRO A 56 -12.54 8.70 7.61
C PRO A 56 -11.11 8.84 7.08
N LEU A 57 -10.14 8.69 7.97
CA LEU A 57 -8.76 8.52 7.53
C LEU A 57 -8.80 7.28 6.65
N ASN A 58 -8.69 7.48 5.33
CA ASN A 58 -8.42 6.37 4.44
C ASN A 58 -7.28 5.62 5.08
N ARG A 59 -7.43 4.31 5.23
CA ARG A 59 -6.41 3.41 5.75
C ARG A 59 -5.15 3.34 4.86
N GLN A 60 -4.77 4.46 4.24
CA GLN A 60 -3.43 4.63 3.67
C GLN A 60 -2.33 4.54 4.74
N GLY A 61 -2.69 4.49 6.03
CA GLY A 61 -1.75 4.32 7.13
C GLY A 61 -1.60 2.89 7.67
N SER A 62 -2.49 1.95 7.40
CA SER A 62 -2.19 0.53 7.58
C SER A 62 -1.87 0.00 6.20
N LEU A 63 -0.60 -0.01 5.88
CA LEU A 63 -0.08 -0.62 4.66
C LEU A 63 -0.58 -2.07 4.60
N GLU A 64 -1.63 -2.29 3.81
CA GLU A 64 -2.23 -3.63 3.67
C GLU A 64 -1.24 -4.59 3.02
N GLN A 65 -0.25 -4.02 2.32
CA GLN A 65 0.83 -4.75 1.72
C GLN A 65 2.11 -3.90 1.73
N VAL A 66 3.21 -4.48 2.21
CA VAL A 66 4.54 -3.86 2.27
C VAL A 66 5.57 -4.85 1.77
N GLY A 67 6.45 -4.41 0.90
CA GLY A 67 7.65 -5.16 0.54
C GLY A 67 8.76 -4.87 1.54
N ASP A 68 9.14 -5.84 2.34
CA ASP A 68 10.29 -5.72 3.24
C ASP A 68 11.58 -5.59 2.44
N ARG A 69 11.68 -6.35 1.36
CA ARG A 69 12.86 -6.38 0.49
C ARG A 69 12.47 -6.75 -0.94
N ALA A 70 13.19 -6.15 -1.90
CA ALA A 70 13.21 -6.59 -3.29
C ALA A 70 14.66 -6.86 -3.72
N ALA A 71 14.89 -7.95 -4.41
CA ALA A 71 16.17 -8.31 -5.00
C ALA A 71 15.99 -8.47 -6.50
N PHE A 72 16.79 -7.74 -7.28
CA PHE A 72 16.80 -7.81 -8.73
C PHE A 72 18.14 -8.38 -9.19
N SER A 73 18.09 -9.32 -10.11
CA SER A 73 19.25 -9.93 -10.74
C SER A 73 19.05 -9.88 -12.26
N THR A 74 19.90 -9.16 -12.94
CA THR A 74 19.89 -9.07 -14.41
C THR A 74 21.12 -9.77 -14.96
N GLN A 75 20.90 -10.75 -15.82
CA GLN A 75 21.93 -11.41 -16.61
C GLN A 75 21.93 -10.80 -18.02
N VAL A 76 23.08 -10.41 -18.48
CA VAL A 76 23.27 -9.82 -19.82
C VAL A 76 24.18 -10.75 -20.62
N SER A 77 23.65 -11.36 -21.67
CA SER A 77 24.41 -12.26 -22.54
C SER A 77 25.31 -11.49 -23.51
N ASN A 78 26.31 -12.19 -24.07
CA ASN A 78 27.29 -11.63 -24.99
C ASN A 78 26.66 -11.08 -26.30
N ASP A 79 25.49 -11.55 -26.67
CA ASP A 79 24.69 -11.06 -27.81
C ASP A 79 23.77 -9.89 -27.47
N GLY A 80 23.90 -9.33 -26.24
CA GLY A 80 23.16 -8.16 -25.81
C GLY A 80 21.75 -8.44 -25.29
N GLN A 81 21.36 -9.70 -25.09
CA GLN A 81 20.08 -10.00 -24.47
C GLN A 81 20.17 -9.87 -22.95
N ALA A 82 19.13 -9.29 -22.34
CA ALA A 82 19.05 -9.13 -20.90
C ALA A 82 17.83 -9.88 -20.33
N VAL A 83 18.02 -10.59 -19.24
CA VAL A 83 16.94 -11.24 -18.51
C VAL A 83 17.02 -10.84 -17.05
N THR A 84 15.93 -10.33 -16.52
CA THR A 84 15.86 -9.92 -15.11
C THR A 84 14.95 -10.83 -14.31
N THR A 85 15.44 -11.24 -13.16
CA THR A 85 14.64 -11.89 -12.11
C THR A 85 14.45 -10.88 -10.97
N ALA A 86 13.21 -10.58 -10.65
CA ALA A 86 12.82 -9.73 -9.51
C ALA A 86 12.20 -10.62 -8.44
N THR A 87 12.76 -10.62 -7.23
CA THR A 87 12.24 -11.35 -6.08
C THR A 87 11.81 -10.35 -5.00
N TYR A 88 10.53 -10.38 -4.64
CA TYR A 88 9.92 -9.53 -3.62
C TYR A 88 9.58 -10.37 -2.40
N PHE A 89 9.80 -9.83 -1.22
CA PHE A 89 9.36 -10.40 0.06
C PHE A 89 8.30 -9.49 0.67
N LEU A 90 7.05 -9.93 0.59
CA LEU A 90 5.87 -9.11 0.89
C LEU A 90 5.24 -9.52 2.20
N LYS A 91 4.98 -8.57 3.10
CA LYS A 91 4.02 -8.72 4.18
C LYS A 91 2.65 -8.30 3.68
N ASN A 92 1.69 -9.21 3.73
CA ASN A 92 0.37 -9.01 3.15
C ASN A 92 -0.73 -9.17 4.21
N ARG A 93 -1.57 -8.16 4.35
CA ARG A 93 -2.68 -8.12 5.31
C ARG A 93 -4.04 -8.21 4.63
N GLY A 94 -4.17 -9.11 3.65
CA GLY A 94 -5.45 -9.40 3.03
C GLY A 94 -5.63 -8.97 1.58
N GLN A 95 -4.62 -8.37 0.94
CA GLN A 95 -4.67 -8.11 -0.50
C GLN A 95 -4.67 -9.43 -1.28
N ALA A 96 -5.58 -9.54 -2.25
CA ALA A 96 -5.70 -10.74 -3.08
C ALA A 96 -4.59 -10.84 -4.16
N HIS A 97 -3.97 -9.71 -4.50
CA HIS A 97 -2.97 -9.62 -5.55
C HIS A 97 -1.81 -8.72 -5.14
N PHE A 98 -0.65 -8.97 -5.72
CA PHE A 98 0.47 -8.04 -5.76
C PHE A 98 0.45 -7.35 -7.12
N GLU A 99 0.37 -6.02 -7.12
CA GLU A 99 0.32 -5.21 -8.34
C GLU A 99 1.71 -4.80 -8.78
N VAL A 100 2.03 -5.09 -10.03
CA VAL A 100 3.29 -4.75 -10.69
C VAL A 100 2.98 -4.10 -12.02
N GLU A 101 3.69 -3.04 -12.37
CA GLU A 101 3.61 -2.40 -13.66
C GLU A 101 4.92 -2.62 -14.43
N LEU A 102 4.82 -3.23 -15.60
CA LEU A 102 5.92 -3.39 -16.55
C LEU A 102 5.72 -2.44 -17.72
N GLU A 103 6.82 -1.91 -18.24
CA GLU A 103 6.79 -1.12 -19.47
C GLU A 103 6.34 -1.99 -20.66
N LYS A 104 5.76 -1.36 -21.70
CA LYS A 104 5.24 -2.03 -22.90
C LYS A 104 6.27 -2.89 -23.62
N GLU A 105 7.52 -2.44 -23.55
CA GLU A 105 8.66 -3.08 -24.20
C GLU A 105 9.26 -4.23 -23.36
N VAL A 106 8.62 -4.60 -22.25
CA VAL A 106 9.04 -5.68 -21.37
C VAL A 106 8.02 -6.82 -21.40
N GLU A 107 8.52 -8.05 -21.54
CA GLU A 107 7.70 -9.26 -21.54
C GLU A 107 7.92 -10.05 -20.26
N LEU A 108 6.82 -10.40 -19.58
CA LEU A 108 6.84 -11.28 -18.42
C LEU A 108 6.88 -12.75 -18.88
N TRP A 109 7.93 -13.46 -18.50
CA TRP A 109 8.11 -14.87 -18.86
C TRP A 109 7.59 -15.83 -17.80
N GLU A 110 7.77 -15.47 -16.53
CA GLU A 110 7.38 -16.33 -15.41
C GLU A 110 6.98 -15.51 -14.19
N ALA A 111 5.98 -16.01 -13.49
CA ALA A 111 5.60 -15.52 -12.16
C ALA A 111 5.47 -16.70 -11.19
N LYS A 112 6.10 -16.58 -10.02
CA LYS A 112 6.02 -17.55 -8.93
C LYS A 112 5.64 -16.87 -7.63
N VAL A 113 4.87 -17.57 -6.81
CA VAL A 113 4.52 -17.15 -5.45
C VAL A 113 4.80 -18.32 -4.52
N ALA A 114 5.60 -18.10 -3.49
CA ALA A 114 6.07 -19.14 -2.57
C ALA A 114 6.64 -20.37 -3.31
N GLY A 115 7.46 -20.12 -4.34
CA GLY A 115 8.09 -21.12 -5.18
C GLY A 115 7.17 -21.81 -6.20
N ARG A 116 5.87 -21.54 -6.20
CA ARG A 116 4.89 -22.15 -7.13
C ARG A 116 4.58 -21.21 -8.28
N ARG A 117 4.59 -21.74 -9.52
CA ARG A 117 4.17 -20.96 -10.70
C ARG A 117 2.72 -20.55 -10.57
N VAL A 118 2.44 -19.29 -10.87
CA VAL A 118 1.10 -18.69 -10.90
C VAL A 118 0.85 -18.04 -12.26
N ILE A 119 -0.41 -17.87 -12.61
CA ILE A 119 -0.81 -17.16 -13.83
C ILE A 119 -1.31 -15.78 -13.40
N PRO A 120 -0.58 -14.71 -13.68
CA PRO A 120 -1.03 -13.36 -13.36
C PRO A 120 -2.12 -12.90 -14.31
N ILE A 121 -2.92 -11.93 -13.86
CA ILE A 121 -3.90 -11.25 -14.69
C ILE A 121 -3.24 -10.01 -15.26
N THR A 122 -3.17 -9.89 -16.60
CA THR A 122 -2.58 -8.74 -17.27
C THR A 122 -3.67 -7.77 -17.71
N GLN A 123 -3.54 -6.50 -17.35
CA GLN A 123 -4.43 -5.41 -17.72
C GLN A 123 -3.59 -4.23 -18.27
N GLY A 124 -3.27 -4.28 -19.55
CA GLY A 124 -2.32 -3.33 -20.16
C GLY A 124 -0.91 -3.52 -19.58
N GLU A 125 -0.36 -2.47 -18.99
CA GLU A 125 0.95 -2.48 -18.33
C GLU A 125 0.89 -3.04 -16.89
N ARG A 126 -0.31 -3.17 -16.31
CA ARG A 126 -0.52 -3.69 -14.97
C ARG A 126 -0.61 -5.20 -14.97
N ILE A 127 0.08 -5.80 -14.05
CA ILE A 127 0.14 -7.22 -13.82
C ILE A 127 -0.29 -7.49 -12.38
N LEU A 128 -1.37 -8.24 -12.21
CA LEU A 128 -1.90 -8.64 -10.91
C LEU A 128 -1.47 -10.07 -10.62
N VAL A 129 -0.50 -10.23 -9.74
CA VAL A 129 0.02 -11.52 -9.31
C VAL A 129 -0.84 -12.04 -8.16
N PRO A 130 -1.55 -13.18 -8.31
CA PRO A 130 -2.43 -13.69 -7.28
C PRO A 130 -1.64 -14.14 -6.05
N LEU A 131 -2.10 -13.75 -4.86
CA LEU A 131 -1.49 -14.12 -3.59
C LEU A 131 -2.35 -15.16 -2.85
N PRO A 132 -1.72 -16.04 -2.06
CA PRO A 132 -2.44 -17.03 -1.27
C PRO A 132 -3.27 -16.36 -0.18
N LYS A 133 -4.44 -16.93 0.10
CA LYS A 133 -5.35 -16.47 1.16
C LYS A 133 -5.00 -17.12 2.49
N GLY A 134 -5.30 -16.41 3.60
CA GLY A 134 -5.24 -16.99 4.94
C GLY A 134 -3.83 -17.17 5.52
N GLN A 135 -2.81 -16.54 4.94
CA GLN A 135 -1.48 -16.53 5.52
C GLN A 135 -1.36 -15.58 6.72
N ASN A 136 -0.43 -15.89 7.61
CA ASN A 136 -0.08 -15.00 8.70
C ASN A 136 0.48 -13.68 8.12
N PRO A 137 -0.10 -12.51 8.48
CA PRO A 137 0.35 -11.23 7.95
C PRO A 137 1.81 -10.87 8.26
N ASN A 138 2.42 -11.55 9.22
CA ASN A 138 3.81 -11.31 9.61
C ASN A 138 4.81 -12.19 8.83
N ASP A 139 4.34 -13.25 8.18
CA ASP A 139 5.20 -14.12 7.39
C ASP A 139 5.35 -13.55 5.98
N PRO A 140 6.59 -13.30 5.52
CA PRO A 140 6.79 -12.74 4.19
C PRO A 140 6.42 -13.76 3.11
N ILE A 141 5.68 -13.29 2.11
CA ILE A 141 5.38 -14.05 0.90
C ILE A 141 6.46 -13.72 -0.13
N GLU A 142 7.13 -14.73 -0.62
CA GLU A 142 8.06 -14.57 -1.73
C GLU A 142 7.29 -14.54 -3.06
N VAL A 143 7.50 -13.47 -3.84
CA VAL A 143 7.01 -13.33 -5.21
C VAL A 143 8.21 -13.17 -6.13
N SER A 144 8.36 -14.05 -7.09
CA SER A 144 9.45 -14.02 -8.09
C SER A 144 8.87 -13.82 -9.48
N LEU A 145 9.39 -12.81 -10.20
CA LEU A 145 9.03 -12.49 -11.57
C LEU A 145 10.27 -12.57 -12.45
N LYS A 146 10.16 -13.24 -13.59
CA LYS A 146 11.21 -13.29 -14.60
C LYS A 146 10.71 -12.60 -15.85
N PHE A 147 11.45 -11.62 -16.33
CA PHE A 147 11.05 -10.79 -17.47
C PHE A 147 12.27 -10.36 -18.28
N ALA A 148 12.03 -9.98 -19.53
CA ALA A 148 13.05 -9.51 -20.44
C ALA A 148 12.52 -8.33 -21.28
N PRO A 149 13.37 -7.39 -21.72
CA PRO A 149 12.99 -6.43 -22.74
C PRO A 149 12.66 -7.18 -24.04
N LYS A 150 11.70 -6.69 -24.80
CA LYS A 150 11.46 -7.17 -26.15
C LYS A 150 12.65 -6.81 -27.02
N ALA A 151 12.97 -7.69 -27.97
CA ALA A 151 14.04 -7.41 -28.92
C ALA A 151 13.78 -6.10 -29.65
N SER A 152 14.76 -5.20 -29.67
CA SER A 152 14.75 -3.98 -30.47
C SER A 152 15.67 -4.14 -31.69
N ASP A 153 15.29 -3.54 -32.81
CA ASP A 153 16.05 -3.66 -34.07
C ASP A 153 17.39 -2.91 -34.07
N ASP A 154 17.64 -2.03 -33.10
CA ASP A 154 18.79 -1.13 -33.00
C ASP A 154 19.94 -1.67 -32.14
N GLY A 155 19.80 -2.88 -31.57
CA GLY A 155 20.85 -3.52 -30.78
C GLY A 155 21.12 -2.86 -29.41
N GLU A 156 20.42 -1.78 -29.09
CA GLU A 156 20.40 -1.20 -27.74
C GLU A 156 19.28 -1.82 -26.92
N PHE A 157 19.57 -2.19 -25.69
CA PHE A 157 18.53 -2.60 -24.74
C PHE A 157 18.57 -1.71 -23.51
N ARG A 158 17.39 -1.41 -22.99
CA ARG A 158 17.23 -0.70 -21.74
C ARG A 158 16.61 -1.65 -20.73
N VAL A 159 17.28 -1.85 -19.62
CA VAL A 159 16.72 -2.61 -18.51
C VAL A 159 16.03 -1.63 -17.57
N THR A 160 14.74 -1.83 -17.38
CA THR A 160 13.94 -1.06 -16.42
C THR A 160 13.43 -1.98 -15.33
N LEU A 161 13.37 -1.45 -14.11
CA LEU A 161 12.80 -2.20 -12.98
C LEU A 161 11.29 -1.98 -12.95
N PRO A 162 10.52 -3.01 -12.58
CA PRO A 162 9.07 -2.89 -12.44
C PRO A 162 8.69 -1.86 -11.39
N LYS A 163 7.66 -1.07 -11.67
CA LYS A 163 7.00 -0.27 -10.64
C LYS A 163 6.04 -1.17 -9.86
N VAL A 164 5.93 -0.96 -8.56
CA VAL A 164 5.06 -1.75 -7.70
C VAL A 164 4.10 -0.85 -6.94
N GLY A 165 2.88 -1.34 -6.75
CA GLY A 165 1.83 -0.60 -6.04
C GLY A 165 2.06 -0.52 -4.52
N SER A 166 2.90 -1.41 -3.97
CA SER A 166 3.21 -1.47 -2.54
C SER A 166 4.55 -0.79 -2.26
N PRO A 167 4.69 -0.05 -1.14
CA PRO A 167 5.97 0.49 -0.74
C PRO A 167 7.00 -0.60 -0.48
N LEU A 168 8.25 -0.36 -0.90
CA LEU A 168 9.41 -1.23 -0.66
C LEU A 168 10.34 -0.56 0.34
N LEU A 169 10.76 -1.29 1.37
CA LEU A 169 11.66 -0.77 2.39
C LEU A 169 13.12 -0.84 1.96
N LEU A 170 13.49 -1.90 1.24
CA LEU A 170 14.84 -2.11 0.75
C LEU A 170 14.79 -2.73 -0.65
N ALA A 171 15.65 -2.25 -1.54
CA ALA A 171 15.84 -2.83 -2.86
C ALA A 171 17.33 -2.91 -3.19
N ASN A 172 17.75 -4.02 -3.78
CA ASN A 172 19.09 -4.19 -4.32
C ASN A 172 19.01 -4.75 -5.75
N TRP A 173 19.94 -4.32 -6.58
CA TRP A 173 20.00 -4.74 -7.96
C TRP A 173 21.43 -5.13 -8.34
N ASN A 174 21.58 -6.36 -8.82
CA ASN A 174 22.83 -6.88 -9.36
C ASN A 174 22.69 -7.07 -10.88
N VAL A 175 23.64 -6.55 -11.62
CA VAL A 175 23.78 -6.78 -13.07
C VAL A 175 25.02 -7.60 -13.29
N MET A 176 24.87 -8.74 -13.92
CA MET A 176 25.96 -9.68 -14.20
C MET A 176 26.10 -9.85 -15.72
N PRO A 177 27.25 -9.52 -16.30
CA PRO A 177 27.59 -9.94 -17.66
C PRO A 177 27.84 -11.44 -17.67
N ASP A 178 27.56 -12.07 -18.80
CA ASP A 178 27.85 -13.48 -19.06
C ASP A 178 29.34 -13.69 -19.30
#